data_80d6634d836daf73af5dc223442d2573
#
_entry.id   80d6634d836daf73af5dc223442d2573
#
_cell.length_a   1.000
_cell.length_b   1.000
_cell.length_c   1.000
_cell.angle_alpha   90.00
_cell.angle_beta   90.00
_cell.angle_gamma   90.00
#
_symmetry.space_group_name_H-M   'P 1'
#
loop_
_entity.id
_entity.type
_entity.pdbx_description
1 polymer ?
#
loop_
_entity_poly.entity_id
_entity_poly.type
_entity_poly.pdbx_seq_one_letter_code
_entity_poly.pdbx_strand_id
1 'polypeptide(L)'
;PWARIRIKLHKWRTPDELRHMRTAHPDFALLPQDNGGWRILWRGETVGNTLPLTALATPSQDHCFIVGTGPSINALHFQRLRGHDCIGVNSSILKSVEADVPFRSVVIGDRQFFIDRFPLVRQTLLSGAECLFSFRGLSAICERAPELLADVRVFVLDEINGRYGIAKPSPQTFDELATADPELRLHPSRRPSEGRVGYSLNPEKGVFTGQTIVYSALQVATRLGYRRVFLLGLDLGGTGSGTRFYESGADAAPMRLDRD
;
A
#
# COMPACT_ATOMS: atom_id res chain seq x y z
N PRO A 1 17.11 11.74 -23.85
CA PRO A 1 17.21 10.45 -24.56
C PRO A 1 17.77 9.35 -23.66
N TRP A 2 18.86 9.59 -22.91
CA TRP A 2 19.57 8.59 -22.10
C TRP A 2 18.73 7.96 -20.98
N ALA A 3 17.88 8.71 -20.28
CA ALA A 3 17.02 8.17 -19.23
C ALA A 3 16.04 7.09 -19.76
N ARG A 4 15.46 7.32 -20.94
CA ARG A 4 14.56 6.34 -21.59
C ARG A 4 15.30 5.05 -21.98
N ILE A 5 16.55 5.18 -22.42
CA ILE A 5 17.40 4.04 -22.78
C ILE A 5 17.72 3.22 -21.52
N ARG A 6 18.09 3.85 -20.42
CA ARG A 6 18.38 3.17 -19.14
C ARG A 6 17.16 2.41 -18.61
N ILE A 7 15.96 3.00 -18.68
CA ILE A 7 14.71 2.32 -18.28
C ILE A 7 14.44 1.10 -19.18
N LYS A 8 14.65 1.20 -20.49
CA LYS A 8 14.48 0.06 -21.41
C LYS A 8 15.50 -1.05 -21.12
N LEU A 9 16.76 -0.69 -20.89
CA LEU A 9 17.82 -1.64 -20.55
C LEU A 9 17.55 -2.32 -19.22
N HIS A 10 17.09 -1.59 -18.20
CA HIS A 10 16.69 -2.15 -16.92
C HIS A 10 15.58 -3.18 -17.08
N LYS A 11 14.51 -2.84 -17.83
CA LYS A 11 13.41 -3.77 -18.11
C LYS A 11 13.86 -5.03 -18.86
N TRP A 12 14.77 -4.88 -19.78
CA TRP A 12 15.30 -6.00 -20.58
C TRP A 12 16.24 -6.91 -19.76
N ARG A 13 17.09 -6.31 -18.91
CA ARG A 13 18.03 -7.05 -18.05
C ARG A 13 17.39 -7.70 -16.83
N THR A 14 16.21 -7.26 -16.42
CA THR A 14 15.52 -7.83 -15.26
C THR A 14 14.96 -9.22 -15.62
N PRO A 15 15.39 -10.29 -14.93
CA PRO A 15 14.88 -11.65 -15.14
C PRO A 15 13.35 -11.74 -14.99
N ASP A 16 12.74 -12.77 -15.58
CA ASP A 16 11.27 -12.91 -15.55
C ASP A 16 10.72 -13.19 -14.16
N GLU A 17 11.44 -13.90 -13.32
CA GLU A 17 11.10 -14.12 -11.91
C GLU A 17 11.10 -12.83 -11.07
N LEU A 18 11.84 -11.81 -11.52
CA LEU A 18 11.87 -10.46 -10.95
C LEU A 18 11.06 -9.44 -11.77
N ARG A 19 10.18 -9.91 -12.64
CA ARG A 19 9.41 -9.06 -13.56
C ARG A 19 8.66 -7.91 -12.86
N HIS A 20 8.18 -8.11 -11.65
CA HIS A 20 7.54 -7.07 -10.85
C HIS A 20 8.47 -5.90 -10.52
N MET A 21 9.80 -6.11 -10.50
CA MET A 21 10.81 -5.07 -10.28
C MET A 21 10.95 -4.11 -11.49
N ARG A 22 10.50 -4.52 -12.68
CA ARG A 22 10.55 -3.69 -13.91
C ARG A 22 9.76 -2.39 -13.80
N THR A 23 8.89 -2.27 -12.80
CA THR A 23 8.08 -1.08 -12.54
C THR A 23 8.78 -0.04 -11.67
N ALA A 24 9.84 -0.41 -10.96
CA ALA A 24 10.69 0.52 -10.24
C ALA A 24 11.66 1.23 -11.20
N HIS A 25 12.07 2.44 -10.86
CA HIS A 25 13.08 3.18 -11.64
C HIS A 25 14.46 2.51 -11.46
N PRO A 26 15.32 2.45 -12.51
CA PRO A 26 16.64 1.82 -12.42
C PRO A 26 17.60 2.52 -11.43
N ASP A 27 17.36 3.75 -11.07
CA ASP A 27 18.14 4.51 -10.10
C ASP A 27 17.64 4.36 -8.65
N PHE A 28 16.54 3.63 -8.45
CA PHE A 28 15.98 3.34 -7.14
C PHE A 28 16.50 2.00 -6.64
N ALA A 29 16.92 1.96 -5.37
CA ALA A 29 17.23 0.72 -4.70
C ALA A 29 16.83 0.77 -3.22
N LEU A 30 16.52 -0.40 -2.67
CA LEU A 30 16.39 -0.63 -1.24
C LEU A 30 17.52 -1.55 -0.79
N LEU A 31 18.30 -1.10 0.19
CA LEU A 31 19.35 -1.91 0.81
C LEU A 31 18.90 -2.32 2.23
N PRO A 32 18.99 -3.62 2.57
CA PRO A 32 18.60 -4.08 3.88
C PRO A 32 19.47 -3.45 4.97
N GLN A 33 18.88 -3.22 6.14
CA GLN A 33 19.54 -2.72 7.34
C GLN A 33 19.42 -3.75 8.47
N ASP A 34 20.35 -3.72 9.41
CA ASP A 34 20.40 -4.65 10.56
C ASP A 34 19.16 -4.57 11.46
N ASN A 35 18.47 -3.42 11.46
CA ASN A 35 17.23 -3.22 12.21
C ASN A 35 15.98 -3.82 11.54
N GLY A 36 16.14 -4.50 10.38
CA GLY A 36 15.04 -5.08 9.60
C GLY A 36 14.34 -4.10 8.66
N GLY A 37 14.73 -2.82 8.66
CA GLY A 37 14.27 -1.83 7.69
C GLY A 37 15.12 -1.81 6.42
N TRP A 38 14.90 -0.79 5.59
CA TRP A 38 15.62 -0.59 4.35
C TRP A 38 16.17 0.83 4.25
N ARG A 39 17.40 0.96 3.76
CA ARG A 39 17.92 2.24 3.29
C ARG A 39 17.41 2.49 1.88
N ILE A 40 16.83 3.67 1.66
CA ILE A 40 16.29 4.07 0.36
C ILE A 40 17.37 4.81 -0.41
N LEU A 41 17.76 4.28 -1.55
CA LEU A 41 18.74 4.91 -2.45
C LEU A 41 18.03 5.49 -3.68
N TRP A 42 18.43 6.67 -4.04
CA TRP A 42 18.11 7.32 -5.30
C TRP A 42 19.37 7.83 -5.97
N ARG A 43 19.68 7.35 -7.17
CA ARG A 43 20.91 7.67 -7.92
C ARG A 43 22.20 7.39 -7.14
N GLY A 44 22.19 6.39 -6.29
CA GLY A 44 23.33 6.02 -5.44
C GLY A 44 23.40 6.73 -4.09
N GLU A 45 22.65 7.81 -3.90
CA GLU A 45 22.61 8.57 -2.65
C GLU A 45 21.47 8.08 -1.72
N THR A 46 21.73 8.10 -0.42
CA THR A 46 20.70 7.81 0.58
C THR A 46 19.74 8.98 0.70
N VAL A 47 18.44 8.74 0.47
CA VAL A 47 17.38 9.77 0.55
C VAL A 47 16.43 9.55 1.72
N GLY A 48 16.54 8.43 2.42
CA GLY A 48 15.73 8.11 3.59
C GLY A 48 15.88 6.65 4.01
N ASN A 49 15.12 6.27 5.01
CA ASN A 49 15.10 4.91 5.53
C ASN A 49 13.65 4.46 5.75
N THR A 50 13.39 3.17 5.60
CA THR A 50 12.15 2.58 6.07
C THR A 50 12.36 1.90 7.41
N LEU A 51 11.30 1.76 8.16
CA LEU A 51 11.26 1.00 9.39
C LEU A 51 10.71 -0.41 9.12
N PRO A 52 11.07 -1.42 9.91
CA PRO A 52 10.41 -2.73 9.88
C PRO A 52 8.97 -2.61 10.39
N LEU A 53 8.07 -3.47 9.93
CA LEU A 53 6.66 -3.42 10.38
C LEU A 53 6.49 -3.68 11.88
N THR A 54 7.47 -4.31 12.52
CA THR A 54 7.53 -4.46 13.98
C THR A 54 7.70 -3.14 14.75
N ALA A 55 8.16 -2.08 14.06
CA ALA A 55 8.31 -0.74 14.64
C ALA A 55 7.05 0.14 14.49
N LEU A 56 5.96 -0.41 13.93
CA LEU A 56 4.65 0.24 13.96
C LEU A 56 4.24 0.50 15.42
N ALA A 57 3.71 1.67 15.68
CA ALA A 57 3.31 2.05 17.02
C ALA A 57 2.27 1.07 17.58
N THR A 58 2.36 0.76 18.87
CA THR A 58 1.40 -0.12 19.54
C THR A 58 -0.01 0.49 19.51
N PRO A 59 -1.06 -0.28 19.26
CA PRO A 59 -2.44 0.20 19.35
C PRO A 59 -2.75 0.87 20.69
N SER A 60 -3.47 1.97 20.64
CA SER A 60 -3.96 2.67 21.83
C SER A 60 -5.26 2.05 22.37
N GLN A 61 -5.95 1.28 21.52
CA GLN A 61 -7.26 0.68 21.78
C GLN A 61 -7.32 -0.74 21.20
N ASP A 62 -8.35 -1.50 21.57
CA ASP A 62 -8.58 -2.86 21.04
C ASP A 62 -9.29 -2.84 19.69
N HIS A 63 -9.63 -1.66 19.16
CA HIS A 63 -10.35 -1.49 17.91
C HIS A 63 -9.73 -0.38 17.05
N CYS A 64 -9.96 -0.45 15.75
CA CYS A 64 -9.61 0.61 14.82
C CYS A 64 -10.66 0.81 13.73
N PHE A 65 -10.56 1.96 13.05
CA PHE A 65 -11.36 2.29 11.89
C PHE A 65 -10.48 2.28 10.65
N ILE A 66 -10.79 1.44 9.65
CA ILE A 66 -10.17 1.53 8.34
C ILE A 66 -11.02 2.47 7.49
N VAL A 67 -10.40 3.54 7.01
CA VAL A 67 -11.06 4.61 6.29
C VAL A 67 -10.78 4.50 4.80
N GLY A 68 -11.77 4.02 4.06
CA GLY A 68 -11.77 3.93 2.60
C GLY A 68 -12.06 5.27 1.93
N THR A 69 -12.39 5.21 0.63
CA THR A 69 -12.61 6.40 -0.20
C THR A 69 -13.98 6.43 -0.89
N GLY A 70 -14.85 5.50 -0.54
CA GLY A 70 -16.20 5.43 -1.10
C GLY A 70 -17.10 6.60 -0.63
N PRO A 71 -18.12 6.97 -1.40
CA PRO A 71 -18.95 8.14 -1.16
C PRO A 71 -19.76 8.08 0.14
N SER A 72 -20.05 6.90 0.69
CA SER A 72 -20.78 6.75 1.96
C SER A 72 -20.09 7.45 3.13
N ILE A 73 -18.78 7.70 3.04
CA ILE A 73 -18.04 8.42 4.08
C ILE A 73 -18.52 9.86 4.29
N ASN A 74 -19.15 10.47 3.28
CA ASN A 74 -19.67 11.83 3.36
C ASN A 74 -20.91 11.95 4.28
N ALA A 75 -21.59 10.84 4.54
CA ALA A 75 -22.73 10.81 5.48
C ALA A 75 -22.30 10.67 6.95
N LEU A 76 -21.00 10.49 7.21
CA LEU A 76 -20.49 10.25 8.55
C LEU A 76 -20.10 11.56 9.26
N HIS A 77 -20.44 11.66 10.54
CA HIS A 77 -19.88 12.68 11.42
C HIS A 77 -18.43 12.32 11.79
N PHE A 78 -17.50 12.59 10.89
CA PHE A 78 -16.13 12.12 10.93
C PHE A 78 -15.37 12.57 12.19
N GLN A 79 -15.71 13.74 12.76
CA GLN A 79 -15.13 14.26 14.00
C GLN A 79 -15.32 13.32 15.21
N ARG A 80 -16.30 12.40 15.15
CA ARG A 80 -16.48 11.38 16.19
C ARG A 80 -15.33 10.36 16.26
N LEU A 81 -14.49 10.32 15.24
CA LEU A 81 -13.30 9.45 15.22
C LEU A 81 -12.09 10.06 15.94
N ARG A 82 -12.18 11.30 16.45
CA ARG A 82 -11.10 11.89 17.24
C ARG A 82 -10.76 11.03 18.45
N GLY A 83 -9.46 10.79 18.63
CA GLY A 83 -8.96 9.93 19.70
C GLY A 83 -9.09 8.42 19.46
N HIS A 84 -9.59 8.02 18.29
CA HIS A 84 -9.61 6.63 17.87
C HIS A 84 -8.49 6.32 16.89
N ASP A 85 -8.01 5.06 16.92
CA ASP A 85 -7.02 4.58 15.95
C ASP A 85 -7.68 4.47 14.57
N CYS A 86 -7.23 5.29 13.62
CA CYS A 86 -7.69 5.31 12.24
C CYS A 86 -6.56 4.90 11.29
N ILE A 87 -6.83 3.95 10.40
CA ILE A 87 -5.95 3.53 9.30
C ILE A 87 -6.58 4.03 8.00
N GLY A 88 -5.99 5.06 7.41
CA GLY A 88 -6.45 5.59 6.13
C GLY A 88 -5.94 4.78 4.94
N VAL A 89 -6.65 4.82 3.82
CA VAL A 89 -6.16 4.25 2.56
C VAL A 89 -6.27 5.27 1.43
N ASN A 90 -5.26 5.31 0.56
CA ASN A 90 -5.22 6.18 -0.61
C ASN A 90 -5.57 7.66 -0.25
N SER A 91 -6.63 8.21 -0.86
CA SER A 91 -7.03 9.62 -0.70
C SER A 91 -7.83 9.91 0.57
N SER A 92 -8.05 8.93 1.43
CA SER A 92 -8.80 9.17 2.69
C SER A 92 -8.13 10.20 3.60
N ILE A 93 -6.85 10.51 3.37
CA ILE A 93 -6.12 11.60 4.05
C ILE A 93 -6.85 12.96 3.93
N LEU A 94 -7.62 13.18 2.87
CA LEU A 94 -8.43 14.37 2.71
C LEU A 94 -9.47 14.50 3.84
N LYS A 95 -10.10 13.39 4.25
CA LYS A 95 -11.06 13.39 5.37
C LYS A 95 -10.38 13.62 6.71
N SER A 96 -9.16 13.08 6.88
CA SER A 96 -8.34 13.36 8.06
C SER A 96 -8.12 14.86 8.25
N VAL A 97 -7.71 15.54 7.17
CA VAL A 97 -7.42 16.99 7.21
C VAL A 97 -8.70 17.82 7.34
N GLU A 98 -9.74 17.50 6.55
CA GLU A 98 -11.03 18.19 6.58
C GLU A 98 -11.68 18.18 7.98
N ALA A 99 -11.62 17.04 8.65
CA ALA A 99 -12.27 16.84 9.95
C ALA A 99 -11.37 17.09 11.15
N ASP A 100 -10.08 17.37 10.91
CA ASP A 100 -9.05 17.46 11.96
C ASP A 100 -9.04 16.17 12.83
N VAL A 101 -8.99 15.01 12.15
CA VAL A 101 -8.88 13.68 12.75
C VAL A 101 -7.59 13.04 12.27
N PRO A 102 -6.50 13.08 13.05
CA PRO A 102 -5.22 12.54 12.63
C PRO A 102 -5.33 11.01 12.42
N PHE A 103 -4.83 10.52 11.30
CA PHE A 103 -4.71 9.09 11.08
C PHE A 103 -3.43 8.59 11.74
N ARG A 104 -3.55 7.44 12.39
CA ARG A 104 -2.42 6.69 12.91
C ARG A 104 -1.49 6.22 11.78
N SER A 105 -2.08 5.62 10.77
CA SER A 105 -1.35 5.06 9.63
C SER A 105 -2.11 5.31 8.33
N VAL A 106 -1.39 5.36 7.20
CA VAL A 106 -1.98 5.43 5.86
C VAL A 106 -1.33 4.38 4.96
N VAL A 107 -2.16 3.59 4.28
CA VAL A 107 -1.74 2.52 3.36
C VAL A 107 -1.99 2.93 1.92
N ILE A 108 -0.94 2.93 1.09
CA ILE A 108 -1.00 3.20 -0.35
C ILE A 108 -0.14 2.17 -1.08
N GLY A 109 -0.75 1.34 -1.94
CA GLY A 109 -0.04 0.27 -2.64
C GLY A 109 0.17 0.52 -4.13
N ASP A 110 -0.79 1.14 -4.82
CA ASP A 110 -0.78 1.30 -6.27
C ASP A 110 0.18 2.40 -6.73
N ARG A 111 1.20 2.01 -7.53
CA ARG A 111 2.16 2.94 -8.14
C ARG A 111 1.47 4.07 -8.92
N GLN A 112 0.36 3.78 -9.60
CA GLN A 112 -0.33 4.80 -10.39
C GLN A 112 -0.90 5.91 -9.50
N PHE A 113 -1.36 5.57 -8.28
CA PHE A 113 -1.80 6.57 -7.31
C PHE A 113 -0.67 7.55 -6.95
N PHE A 114 0.56 7.05 -6.75
CA PHE A 114 1.73 7.90 -6.48
C PHE A 114 2.06 8.85 -7.63
N ILE A 115 1.74 8.48 -8.86
CA ILE A 115 1.96 9.31 -10.05
C ILE A 115 0.84 10.35 -10.20
N ASP A 116 -0.40 9.88 -10.21
CA ASP A 116 -1.56 10.71 -10.59
C ASP A 116 -2.03 11.61 -9.45
N ARG A 117 -1.83 11.17 -8.20
CA ARG A 117 -2.31 11.85 -6.99
C ARG A 117 -1.15 12.26 -6.06
N PHE A 118 -0.01 12.63 -6.63
CA PHE A 118 1.18 12.98 -5.87
C PHE A 118 0.95 14.08 -4.80
N PRO A 119 0.13 15.11 -5.00
CA PRO A 119 -0.18 16.08 -3.94
C PRO A 119 -0.76 15.42 -2.68
N LEU A 120 -1.58 14.36 -2.82
CA LEU A 120 -2.13 13.59 -1.69
C LEU A 120 -1.07 12.72 -1.02
N VAL A 121 -0.15 12.15 -1.81
CA VAL A 121 1.01 11.43 -1.27
C VAL A 121 1.88 12.36 -0.43
N ARG A 122 2.16 13.56 -0.93
CA ARG A 122 2.91 14.59 -0.19
C ARG A 122 2.19 14.98 1.10
N GLN A 123 0.87 15.19 1.05
CA GLN A 123 0.06 15.49 2.23
C GLN A 123 0.12 14.35 3.25
N THR A 124 0.06 13.09 2.80
CA THR A 124 0.20 11.91 3.66
C THR A 124 1.56 11.88 4.35
N LEU A 125 2.66 12.08 3.62
CA LEU A 125 4.01 12.12 4.18
C LEU A 125 4.19 13.21 5.24
N LEU A 126 3.55 14.36 5.04
CA LEU A 126 3.63 15.51 5.96
C LEU A 126 2.61 15.46 7.11
N SER A 127 1.71 14.49 7.14
CA SER A 127 0.65 14.40 8.16
C SER A 127 1.13 13.87 9.51
N GLY A 128 2.33 13.31 9.59
CA GLY A 128 2.84 12.60 10.77
C GLY A 128 2.31 11.17 10.92
N ALA A 129 1.45 10.71 10.03
CA ALA A 129 0.98 9.32 10.03
C ALA A 129 2.10 8.34 9.65
N GLU A 130 2.02 7.11 10.14
CA GLU A 130 2.86 6.00 9.68
C GLU A 130 2.47 5.62 8.24
N CYS A 131 3.41 5.76 7.30
CA CYS A 131 3.17 5.58 5.88
C CYS A 131 3.54 4.16 5.44
N LEU A 132 2.56 3.32 5.13
CA LEU A 132 2.80 1.97 4.62
C LEU A 132 2.65 1.98 3.09
N PHE A 133 3.78 1.95 2.39
CA PHE A 133 3.85 2.11 0.95
C PHE A 133 4.50 0.91 0.28
N SER A 134 4.07 0.58 -0.94
CA SER A 134 4.78 -0.39 -1.77
C SER A 134 6.15 0.15 -2.20
N PHE A 135 7.11 -0.73 -2.48
CA PHE A 135 8.40 -0.30 -3.04
C PHE A 135 8.25 0.48 -4.34
N ARG A 136 7.20 0.16 -5.13
CA ARG A 136 6.88 0.87 -6.38
C ARG A 136 6.43 2.29 -6.11
N GLY A 137 5.71 2.51 -5.01
CA GLY A 137 5.35 3.84 -4.54
C GLY A 137 6.56 4.63 -4.09
N LEU A 138 7.46 4.02 -3.31
CA LEU A 138 8.72 4.65 -2.89
C LEU A 138 9.58 5.05 -4.09
N SER A 139 9.69 4.17 -5.10
CA SER A 139 10.37 4.51 -6.36
C SER A 139 9.73 5.73 -7.05
N ALA A 140 8.39 5.80 -7.08
CA ALA A 140 7.70 6.94 -7.70
C ALA A 140 7.89 8.25 -6.91
N ILE A 141 8.01 8.19 -5.58
CA ILE A 141 8.36 9.35 -4.75
C ILE A 141 9.78 9.81 -5.07
N CYS A 142 10.75 8.88 -5.14
CA CYS A 142 12.14 9.20 -5.49
C CYS A 142 12.27 9.85 -6.88
N GLU A 143 11.46 9.44 -7.84
CA GLU A 143 11.44 10.04 -9.19
C GLU A 143 11.01 11.53 -9.16
N ARG A 144 10.30 11.98 -8.13
CA ARG A 144 9.62 13.28 -8.12
C ARG A 144 10.07 14.22 -7.02
N ALA A 145 10.26 13.71 -5.82
CA ALA A 145 10.63 14.50 -4.63
C ALA A 145 11.28 13.59 -3.57
N PRO A 146 12.50 13.07 -3.82
CA PRO A 146 13.19 12.14 -2.93
C PRO A 146 13.43 12.73 -1.53
N GLU A 147 13.54 14.04 -1.41
CA GLU A 147 13.73 14.77 -0.16
C GLU A 147 12.59 14.59 0.84
N LEU A 148 11.39 14.24 0.37
CA LEU A 148 10.25 13.98 1.24
C LEU A 148 10.40 12.70 2.07
N LEU A 149 11.40 11.87 1.79
CA LEU A 149 11.63 10.60 2.49
C LEU A 149 12.62 10.72 3.67
N ALA A 150 13.20 11.90 3.89
CA ALA A 150 14.29 12.08 4.86
C ALA A 150 13.83 11.85 6.32
N ASP A 151 12.72 12.47 6.74
CA ASP A 151 12.29 12.54 8.14
C ASP A 151 10.87 11.99 8.37
N VAL A 152 10.49 10.96 7.62
CA VAL A 152 9.16 10.37 7.70
C VAL A 152 9.18 8.92 8.17
N ARG A 153 8.14 8.50 8.87
CA ARG A 153 7.97 7.10 9.29
C ARG A 153 7.36 6.30 8.14
N VAL A 154 8.21 5.69 7.34
CA VAL A 154 7.80 4.91 6.17
C VAL A 154 8.10 3.43 6.39
N PHE A 155 7.18 2.58 5.97
CA PHE A 155 7.25 1.12 6.04
C PHE A 155 7.00 0.54 4.66
N VAL A 156 7.74 -0.50 4.28
CA VAL A 156 7.48 -1.22 3.03
C VAL A 156 6.35 -2.21 3.25
N LEU A 157 5.29 -2.09 2.45
CA LEU A 157 4.17 -3.01 2.42
C LEU A 157 3.94 -3.50 0.99
N ASP A 158 4.59 -4.60 0.66
CA ASP A 158 4.53 -5.17 -0.68
C ASP A 158 3.48 -6.28 -0.79
N GLU A 159 3.03 -6.51 -2.01
CA GLU A 159 2.23 -7.69 -2.34
C GLU A 159 3.04 -8.97 -2.12
N ILE A 160 2.41 -10.01 -1.58
CA ILE A 160 3.08 -11.27 -1.25
C ILE A 160 3.81 -11.91 -2.45
N ASN A 161 3.27 -11.73 -3.65
CA ASN A 161 3.85 -12.20 -4.91
C ASN A 161 4.69 -11.15 -5.64
N GLY A 162 5.07 -10.06 -4.99
CA GLY A 162 5.75 -8.94 -5.64
C GLY A 162 6.63 -8.15 -4.70
N ARG A 163 7.23 -8.81 -3.70
CA ARG A 163 8.13 -8.18 -2.74
C ARG A 163 9.42 -7.73 -3.40
N TYR A 164 9.96 -6.60 -2.92
CA TYR A 164 11.21 -6.06 -3.42
C TYR A 164 12.35 -7.08 -3.33
N GLY A 165 13.07 -7.28 -4.45
CA GLY A 165 14.24 -8.14 -4.53
C GLY A 165 14.00 -9.65 -4.39
N ILE A 166 12.75 -10.08 -4.20
CA ILE A 166 12.40 -11.50 -4.04
C ILE A 166 11.87 -12.06 -5.36
N ALA A 167 12.47 -13.13 -5.85
CA ALA A 167 12.00 -13.84 -7.03
C ALA A 167 10.56 -14.33 -6.84
N LYS A 168 9.73 -14.09 -7.85
CA LYS A 168 8.34 -14.56 -7.85
C LYS A 168 8.32 -16.06 -8.08
N PRO A 169 7.83 -16.87 -7.15
CA PRO A 169 7.74 -18.31 -7.35
C PRO A 169 6.69 -18.64 -8.43
N SER A 170 6.78 -19.84 -8.99
CA SER A 170 5.72 -20.37 -9.83
C SER A 170 4.40 -20.46 -9.03
N PRO A 171 3.23 -20.45 -9.67
CA PRO A 171 1.96 -20.59 -8.95
C PRO A 171 1.91 -21.83 -8.07
N GLN A 172 2.42 -22.96 -8.54
CA GLN A 172 2.47 -24.21 -7.78
C GLN A 172 3.38 -24.09 -6.57
N THR A 173 4.62 -23.61 -6.76
CA THR A 173 5.58 -23.41 -5.66
C THR A 173 5.04 -22.42 -4.63
N PHE A 174 4.34 -21.37 -5.08
CA PHE A 174 3.71 -20.44 -4.17
C PHE A 174 2.66 -21.12 -3.29
N ASP A 175 1.80 -21.95 -3.87
CA ASP A 175 0.77 -22.66 -3.13
C ASP A 175 1.36 -23.61 -2.09
N GLU A 176 2.42 -24.34 -2.45
CA GLU A 176 3.13 -25.23 -1.54
C GLU A 176 3.71 -24.45 -0.35
N LEU A 177 4.44 -23.36 -0.64
CA LEU A 177 5.04 -22.51 0.39
C LEU A 177 4.00 -21.86 1.28
N ALA A 178 2.94 -21.31 0.69
CA ALA A 178 1.90 -20.61 1.45
C ALA A 178 1.01 -21.57 2.26
N THR A 179 0.84 -22.81 1.81
CA THR A 179 0.11 -23.85 2.56
C THR A 179 0.92 -24.34 3.76
N ALA A 180 2.24 -24.42 3.60
CA ALA A 180 3.15 -24.83 4.68
C ALA A 180 3.35 -23.71 5.74
N ASP A 181 3.07 -22.46 5.42
CA ASP A 181 3.29 -21.34 6.31
C ASP A 181 2.06 -21.08 7.21
N PRO A 182 2.18 -21.24 8.55
CA PRO A 182 1.06 -21.04 9.48
C PRO A 182 0.56 -19.60 9.57
N GLU A 183 1.33 -18.63 9.07
CA GLU A 183 0.93 -17.20 9.04
C GLU A 183 0.20 -16.81 7.73
N LEU A 184 0.10 -17.74 6.78
CA LEU A 184 -0.62 -17.51 5.53
C LEU A 184 -1.90 -18.37 5.48
N ARG A 185 -2.96 -17.81 4.95
CA ARG A 185 -4.22 -18.50 4.71
C ARG A 185 -4.58 -18.37 3.24
N LEU A 186 -4.57 -19.47 2.50
CA LEU A 186 -5.01 -19.49 1.11
C LEU A 186 -6.50 -19.84 1.05
N HIS A 187 -7.23 -19.09 0.24
CA HIS A 187 -8.57 -19.48 -0.16
C HIS A 187 -8.44 -20.42 -1.36
N PRO A 188 -9.14 -21.57 -1.37
CA PRO A 188 -9.18 -22.43 -2.54
C PRO A 188 -9.90 -21.71 -3.68
N SER A 189 -9.14 -21.02 -4.52
CA SER A 189 -9.67 -20.34 -5.70
C SER A 189 -10.05 -21.37 -6.75
N ARG A 190 -11.26 -21.26 -7.29
CA ARG A 190 -11.72 -22.07 -8.44
C ARG A 190 -11.21 -21.54 -9.78
N ARG A 191 -10.63 -20.33 -9.81
CA ARG A 191 -10.17 -19.66 -11.04
C ARG A 191 -8.70 -19.29 -10.92
N PRO A 192 -7.77 -20.14 -11.40
CA PRO A 192 -6.33 -19.88 -11.35
C PRO A 192 -5.90 -18.59 -12.06
N SER A 193 -6.68 -18.10 -13.01
CA SER A 193 -6.40 -16.89 -13.79
C SER A 193 -6.59 -15.58 -13.00
N GLU A 194 -7.37 -15.60 -11.92
CA GLU A 194 -7.69 -14.40 -11.11
C GLU A 194 -6.65 -14.09 -10.04
N GLY A 195 -5.55 -14.87 -9.98
CA GLY A 195 -4.55 -14.76 -8.92
C GLY A 195 -4.98 -15.51 -7.65
N ARG A 196 -4.06 -15.62 -6.71
CA ARG A 196 -4.31 -16.31 -5.43
C ARG A 196 -4.99 -15.36 -4.46
N VAL A 197 -6.15 -15.77 -3.97
CA VAL A 197 -6.84 -15.11 -2.87
C VAL A 197 -6.34 -15.72 -1.57
N GLY A 198 -6.02 -14.89 -0.61
CA GLY A 198 -5.52 -15.35 0.68
C GLY A 198 -5.47 -14.22 1.68
N TYR A 199 -4.98 -14.54 2.88
CA TYR A 199 -4.82 -13.61 3.99
C TYR A 199 -3.46 -13.82 4.66
N SER A 200 -2.71 -12.75 4.86
CA SER A 200 -1.44 -12.78 5.58
C SER A 200 -1.67 -12.32 7.02
N LEU A 201 -1.34 -13.16 7.97
CA LEU A 201 -1.28 -12.80 9.39
C LEU A 201 0.02 -12.04 9.73
N ASN A 202 1.00 -12.12 8.82
CA ASN A 202 2.27 -11.42 8.95
C ASN A 202 2.59 -10.62 7.67
N PRO A 203 2.20 -9.34 7.60
CA PRO A 203 2.47 -8.47 6.45
C PRO A 203 3.95 -8.28 6.09
N GLU A 204 4.90 -8.64 6.96
CA GLU A 204 6.33 -8.66 6.61
C GLU A 204 6.65 -9.67 5.52
N LYS A 205 5.84 -10.73 5.42
CA LYS A 205 5.91 -11.71 4.33
C LYS A 205 5.21 -11.24 3.05
N GLY A 206 4.61 -10.05 3.09
CA GLY A 206 3.77 -9.47 2.06
C GLY A 206 2.28 -9.61 2.38
N VAL A 207 1.47 -8.82 1.67
CA VAL A 207 0.01 -8.82 1.80
C VAL A 207 -0.69 -9.33 0.55
N PHE A 208 -1.87 -9.90 0.72
CA PHE A 208 -2.79 -10.18 -0.38
C PHE A 208 -3.60 -8.91 -0.67
N THR A 209 -3.76 -8.55 -1.92
CA THR A 209 -4.39 -7.27 -2.29
C THR A 209 -5.91 -7.35 -2.36
N GLY A 210 -6.47 -8.52 -2.64
CA GLY A 210 -7.93 -8.72 -2.77
C GLY A 210 -8.60 -7.67 -3.66
N GLN A 211 -7.86 -7.13 -4.65
CA GLN A 211 -8.28 -6.05 -5.55
C GLN A 211 -8.63 -4.71 -4.86
N THR A 212 -8.47 -4.62 -3.55
CA THR A 212 -8.69 -3.36 -2.80
C THR A 212 -7.63 -3.14 -1.73
N ILE A 213 -7.15 -1.93 -1.62
CA ILE A 213 -6.15 -1.55 -0.61
C ILE A 213 -6.70 -1.66 0.82
N VAL A 214 -8.02 -1.60 1.00
CA VAL A 214 -8.68 -1.84 2.30
C VAL A 214 -8.36 -3.23 2.82
N TYR A 215 -8.27 -4.23 1.92
CA TYR A 215 -7.91 -5.60 2.29
C TYR A 215 -6.47 -5.71 2.80
N SER A 216 -5.54 -4.95 2.21
CA SER A 216 -4.16 -4.87 2.72
C SER A 216 -4.12 -4.17 4.09
N ALA A 217 -4.88 -3.09 4.27
CA ALA A 217 -4.98 -2.41 5.56
C ALA A 217 -5.59 -3.30 6.66
N LEU A 218 -6.53 -4.18 6.31
CA LEU A 218 -7.11 -5.15 7.24
C LEU A 218 -6.07 -6.16 7.75
N GLN A 219 -5.16 -6.62 6.88
CA GLN A 219 -4.07 -7.52 7.28
C GLN A 219 -3.08 -6.80 8.21
N VAL A 220 -2.80 -5.52 7.98
CA VAL A 220 -2.00 -4.69 8.89
C VAL A 220 -2.71 -4.53 10.24
N ALA A 221 -4.00 -4.23 10.26
CA ALA A 221 -4.79 -4.10 11.48
C ALA A 221 -4.79 -5.40 12.31
N THR A 222 -4.92 -6.55 11.64
CA THR A 222 -4.82 -7.87 12.29
C THR A 222 -3.44 -8.10 12.91
N ARG A 223 -2.37 -7.78 12.20
CA ARG A 223 -0.99 -7.91 12.69
C ARG A 223 -0.73 -7.02 13.91
N LEU A 224 -1.32 -5.83 13.94
CA LEU A 224 -1.27 -4.92 15.07
C LEU A 224 -2.05 -5.43 16.29
N GLY A 225 -2.92 -6.43 16.13
CA GLY A 225 -3.66 -7.04 17.23
C GLY A 225 -5.00 -6.39 17.55
N TYR A 226 -5.54 -5.58 16.65
CA TYR A 226 -6.89 -5.05 16.84
C TYR A 226 -7.93 -6.19 16.86
N ARG A 227 -8.75 -6.22 17.89
CA ARG A 227 -9.80 -7.24 18.07
C ARG A 227 -11.08 -6.92 17.30
N ARG A 228 -11.31 -5.66 17.03
CA ARG A 228 -12.46 -5.15 16.28
C ARG A 228 -11.97 -4.15 15.23
N VAL A 229 -12.41 -4.33 14.01
CA VAL A 229 -12.08 -3.44 12.89
C VAL A 229 -13.37 -2.98 12.24
N PHE A 230 -13.55 -1.67 12.17
CA PHE A 230 -14.70 -1.04 11.51
C PHE A 230 -14.27 -0.50 10.15
N LEU A 231 -15.02 -0.84 9.10
CA LEU A 231 -14.74 -0.39 7.73
C LEU A 231 -15.66 0.78 7.39
N LEU A 232 -15.08 1.90 7.02
CA LEU A 232 -15.80 3.13 6.63
C LEU A 232 -15.48 3.46 5.18
N GLY A 233 -16.47 3.87 4.39
CA GLY A 233 -16.25 4.23 2.99
C GLY A 233 -15.79 3.05 2.12
N LEU A 234 -16.25 1.83 2.42
CA LEU A 234 -16.06 0.63 1.61
C LEU A 234 -17.36 0.33 0.87
N ASP A 235 -17.57 1.04 -0.23
CA ASP A 235 -18.78 0.93 -1.04
C ASP A 235 -18.55 -0.13 -2.13
N LEU A 236 -18.86 -1.39 -1.81
CA LEU A 236 -18.74 -2.53 -2.72
C LEU A 236 -20.06 -2.70 -3.49
N GLY A 237 -20.02 -2.39 -4.77
CA GLY A 237 -21.13 -2.70 -5.68
C GLY A 237 -22.36 -1.80 -5.50
N GLY A 238 -22.41 -0.76 -6.27
CA GLY A 238 -23.60 0.04 -6.51
C GLY A 238 -23.75 0.30 -8.00
N THR A 239 -24.97 0.33 -8.50
CA THR A 239 -25.33 0.83 -9.84
C THR A 239 -25.13 2.35 -9.97
N GLY A 240 -24.53 2.99 -8.97
CA GLY A 240 -24.17 4.40 -8.97
C GLY A 240 -22.76 4.62 -9.50
N SER A 241 -22.55 5.70 -10.21
CA SER A 241 -21.27 6.19 -10.68
C SER A 241 -20.18 5.93 -9.65
N GLY A 242 -19.20 5.07 -9.97
CA GLY A 242 -18.11 4.67 -9.09
C GLY A 242 -17.14 5.81 -8.76
N THR A 243 -17.67 6.92 -8.28
CA THR A 243 -16.92 8.10 -7.86
C THR A 243 -16.47 7.95 -6.43
N ARG A 244 -15.22 8.31 -6.19
CA ARG A 244 -14.71 8.47 -4.84
C ARG A 244 -15.32 9.72 -4.21
N PHE A 245 -15.38 9.77 -2.87
CA PHE A 245 -16.04 10.86 -2.14
C PHE A 245 -15.59 12.29 -2.52
N TYR A 246 -14.40 12.42 -3.10
CA TYR A 246 -13.77 13.70 -3.49
C TYR A 246 -13.78 13.95 -5.01
N GLU A 247 -14.29 13.02 -5.81
CA GLU A 247 -14.34 13.16 -7.27
C GLU A 247 -15.67 13.75 -7.69
N SER A 248 -15.63 14.83 -8.48
CA SER A 248 -16.77 15.30 -9.26
C SER A 248 -16.81 14.54 -10.59
N GLY A 249 -17.99 14.28 -11.15
CA GLY A 249 -18.19 13.39 -12.29
C GLY A 249 -17.30 13.60 -13.54
N ALA A 250 -16.64 14.77 -13.67
CA ALA A 250 -15.68 15.05 -14.75
C ALA A 250 -14.25 14.51 -14.47
N ASP A 251 -13.92 14.27 -13.18
CA ASP A 251 -12.56 13.85 -12.75
C ASP A 251 -12.53 12.42 -12.23
N ALA A 252 -13.61 11.68 -12.37
CA ALA A 252 -13.74 10.32 -11.87
C ALA A 252 -12.79 9.38 -12.61
N ALA A 253 -11.75 8.90 -11.93
CA ALA A 253 -10.96 7.80 -12.43
C ALA A 253 -11.79 6.51 -12.36
N PRO A 254 -11.87 5.72 -13.44
CA PRO A 254 -12.65 4.49 -13.44
C PRO A 254 -12.19 3.56 -12.32
N MET A 255 -13.12 3.11 -11.49
CA MET A 255 -12.86 2.01 -10.58
C MET A 255 -12.65 0.75 -11.40
N ARG A 256 -11.53 0.05 -11.19
CA ARG A 256 -11.20 -1.19 -11.91
C ARG A 256 -12.01 -2.40 -11.42
N LEU A 257 -13.20 -2.19 -10.90
CA LEU A 257 -14.07 -3.28 -10.44
C LEU A 257 -14.77 -4.02 -11.60
N ASP A 258 -14.72 -3.48 -12.82
CA ASP A 258 -15.45 -3.98 -13.99
C ASP A 258 -14.54 -4.72 -14.99
N ARG A 259 -13.43 -5.27 -14.55
CA ARG A 259 -12.65 -6.17 -15.40
C ARG A 259 -13.03 -7.62 -15.08
N ASP A 260 -14.08 -8.08 -15.77
CA ASP A 260 -14.36 -9.50 -15.99
C ASP A 260 -13.20 -10.22 -16.70
#